data_84f4d845be90c2dcd19f1563dd11547f
#
_entry.id   84f4d845be90c2dcd19f1563dd11547f
#
_cell.length_a   1.000
_cell.length_b   1.000
_cell.length_c   1.000
_cell.angle_alpha   90.00
_cell.angle_beta   90.00
_cell.angle_gamma   90.00
#
_symmetry.space_group_name_H-M   'P 1'
#
loop_
_entity.id
_entity.type
_entity.pdbx_description
1 polymer ?
#
loop_
_entity_poly.entity_id
_entity_poly.type
_entity_poly.pdbx_seq_one_letter_code
_entity_poly.pdbx_strand_id
1 'polypeptide(L)'
;MNPHAEEAKRRLLAIADPEQARMASRYFKTGVGQYGEGDVFVGVRVPQVRALAKEFAPKLAPAEVLPLLSDPIHECRLLALLIWTLQYPKAGEKERETIFTLYLSHTAFINNWDLVDLSA
;
A
#
# COMPACT_ATOMS: atom_id res chain seq x y z
N MET A 1 13.87 -8.86 -0.26
CA MET A 1 12.46 -8.68 -0.66
C MET A 1 12.07 -9.78 -1.63
N ASN A 2 10.84 -10.26 -1.53
CA ASN A 2 10.30 -11.27 -2.44
C ASN A 2 10.34 -10.75 -3.89
N PRO A 3 10.73 -11.58 -4.90
CA PRO A 3 10.78 -11.12 -6.30
C PRO A 3 9.47 -10.53 -6.82
N HIS A 4 8.32 -11.06 -6.39
CA HIS A 4 7.02 -10.52 -6.80
C HIS A 4 6.73 -9.18 -6.13
N ALA A 5 7.15 -8.99 -4.90
CA ALA A 5 7.00 -7.71 -4.22
C ALA A 5 7.89 -6.63 -4.86
N GLU A 6 9.11 -6.99 -5.24
CA GLU A 6 10.00 -6.10 -5.98
C GLU A 6 9.42 -5.72 -7.34
N GLU A 7 8.86 -6.69 -8.04
CA GLU A 7 8.22 -6.47 -9.34
C GLU A 7 7.04 -5.52 -9.20
N ALA A 8 6.20 -5.72 -8.19
CA ALA A 8 5.05 -4.85 -7.93
C ALA A 8 5.49 -3.41 -7.69
N LYS A 9 6.52 -3.21 -6.87
CA LYS A 9 7.07 -1.88 -6.62
C LYS A 9 7.65 -1.27 -7.90
N ARG A 10 8.41 -2.04 -8.66
CA ARG A 10 9.00 -1.57 -9.92
C ARG A 10 7.93 -1.14 -10.91
N ARG A 11 6.85 -1.92 -11.04
CA ARG A 11 5.73 -1.59 -11.91
C ARG A 11 5.02 -0.33 -11.47
N LEU A 12 4.87 -0.15 -10.16
CA LEU A 12 4.27 1.06 -9.60
C LEU A 12 5.14 2.29 -9.92
N LEU A 13 6.45 2.19 -9.72
CA LEU A 13 7.35 3.30 -10.01
C LEU A 13 7.40 3.63 -11.50
N ALA A 14 7.19 2.64 -12.37
CA ALA A 14 7.21 2.85 -13.82
C ALA A 14 6.06 3.74 -14.32
N ILE A 15 4.95 3.80 -13.57
CA ILE A 15 3.80 4.64 -13.92
C ILE A 15 3.68 5.87 -13.04
N ALA A 16 4.72 6.18 -12.26
CA ALA A 16 4.77 7.35 -11.40
C ALA A 16 4.73 8.65 -12.21
N ASP A 17 4.02 9.65 -11.68
CA ASP A 17 3.84 10.96 -12.32
C ASP A 17 4.24 12.05 -11.33
N PRO A 18 5.32 12.81 -11.58
CA PRO A 18 5.79 13.85 -10.67
C PRO A 18 4.75 14.93 -10.39
N GLU A 19 3.92 15.27 -11.37
CA GLU A 19 2.85 16.26 -11.18
C GLU A 19 1.80 15.76 -10.20
N GLN A 20 1.36 14.52 -10.35
CA GLN A 20 0.42 13.90 -9.43
C GLN A 20 1.03 13.76 -8.04
N ALA A 21 2.32 13.45 -7.96
CA ALA A 21 3.04 13.35 -6.70
C ALA A 21 3.01 14.67 -5.94
N ARG A 22 3.25 15.76 -6.63
CA ARG A 22 3.25 17.09 -6.04
C ARG A 22 1.86 17.46 -5.51
N MET A 23 0.83 17.20 -6.30
CA MET A 23 -0.55 17.48 -5.91
C MET A 23 -0.97 16.65 -4.69
N ALA A 24 -0.62 15.36 -4.67
CA ALA A 24 -0.92 14.47 -3.57
C ALA A 24 -0.22 14.92 -2.28
N SER A 25 1.04 15.31 -2.38
CA SER A 25 1.80 15.79 -1.23
C SER A 25 1.16 17.02 -0.59
N ARG A 26 0.64 17.93 -1.41
CA ARG A 26 -0.06 19.12 -0.93
C ARG A 26 -1.40 18.76 -0.29
N TYR A 27 -2.13 17.87 -0.94
CA TYR A 27 -3.45 17.45 -0.45
C TYR A 27 -3.37 16.75 0.90
N PHE A 28 -2.42 15.83 1.05
CA PHE A 28 -2.25 15.04 2.27
C PHE A 28 -1.36 15.70 3.33
N LYS A 29 -0.92 16.93 3.09
CA LYS A 29 -0.17 17.74 4.06
C LYS A 29 1.03 16.98 4.63
N THR A 30 2.03 16.72 3.77
CA THR A 30 3.21 15.94 4.15
C THR A 30 4.30 16.76 4.84
N GLY A 31 4.10 18.07 4.98
CA GLY A 31 5.07 18.96 5.62
C GLY A 31 5.27 18.67 7.11
N VAL A 32 6.35 19.19 7.66
CA VAL A 32 6.67 19.01 9.08
C VAL A 32 5.52 19.55 9.95
N GLY A 33 5.10 18.76 10.91
CA GLY A 33 4.00 19.12 11.81
C GLY A 33 2.60 18.90 11.25
N GLN A 34 2.47 18.47 10.00
CA GLN A 34 1.18 18.15 9.39
C GLN A 34 0.88 16.65 9.52
N TYR A 35 -0.39 16.25 9.40
CA TYR A 35 -0.79 14.87 9.70
C TYR A 35 -0.19 13.84 8.75
N GLY A 36 0.20 14.25 7.54
CA GLY A 36 0.87 13.37 6.57
C GLY A 36 2.38 13.48 6.59
N GLU A 37 2.96 14.02 7.67
CA GLU A 37 4.38 14.23 7.78
C GLU A 37 5.18 12.96 7.47
N GLY A 38 6.18 13.10 6.60
CA GLY A 38 7.06 12.00 6.23
C GLY A 38 6.58 11.13 5.10
N ASP A 39 5.34 11.29 4.63
CA ASP A 39 4.85 10.52 3.48
C ASP A 39 5.52 10.98 2.19
N VAL A 40 5.88 10.01 1.37
CA VAL A 40 6.47 10.24 0.06
C VAL A 40 5.49 9.76 -1.00
N PHE A 41 5.12 10.63 -1.93
CA PHE A 41 4.24 10.30 -3.04
C PHE A 41 5.02 10.25 -4.34
N VAL A 42 4.74 9.26 -5.18
CA VAL A 42 5.35 9.13 -6.50
C VAL A 42 4.35 9.42 -7.64
N GLY A 43 3.08 9.59 -7.30
CA GLY A 43 2.08 10.03 -8.26
C GLY A 43 1.45 8.88 -9.05
N VAL A 44 0.84 7.93 -8.34
CA VAL A 44 0.06 6.85 -8.95
C VAL A 44 -1.36 6.93 -8.38
N ARG A 45 -2.33 6.98 -9.27
CA ARG A 45 -3.73 7.13 -8.86
C ARG A 45 -4.28 5.82 -8.29
N VAL A 46 -5.27 5.94 -7.41
CA VAL A 46 -5.89 4.78 -6.74
C VAL A 46 -6.35 3.69 -7.73
N PRO A 47 -7.03 4.02 -8.85
CA PRO A 47 -7.42 2.96 -9.81
C PRO A 47 -6.24 2.19 -10.38
N GLN A 48 -5.10 2.85 -10.58
CA GLN A 48 -3.88 2.21 -11.08
C GLN A 48 -3.27 1.29 -10.00
N VAL A 49 -3.27 1.74 -8.74
CA VAL A 49 -2.79 0.91 -7.63
C VAL A 49 -3.69 -0.31 -7.46
N ARG A 50 -5.01 -0.13 -7.60
CA ARG A 50 -5.95 -1.26 -7.55
C ARG A 50 -5.71 -2.29 -8.64
N ALA A 51 -5.39 -1.83 -9.86
CA ALA A 51 -5.07 -2.74 -10.96
C ALA A 51 -3.83 -3.59 -10.63
N LEU A 52 -2.80 -2.97 -10.07
CA LEU A 52 -1.61 -3.69 -9.64
C LEU A 52 -1.93 -4.68 -8.51
N ALA A 53 -2.77 -4.27 -7.57
CA ALA A 53 -3.18 -5.14 -6.46
C ALA A 53 -3.87 -6.41 -6.98
N LYS A 54 -4.75 -6.26 -7.97
CA LYS A 54 -5.44 -7.40 -8.58
C LYS A 54 -4.45 -8.34 -9.26
N GLU A 55 -3.44 -7.80 -9.89
CA GLU A 55 -2.42 -8.61 -10.58
C GLU A 55 -1.56 -9.37 -9.58
N PHE A 56 -1.16 -8.74 -8.48
CA PHE A 56 -0.18 -9.31 -7.56
C PHE A 56 -0.77 -10.05 -6.37
N ALA A 57 -2.04 -9.82 -6.02
CA ALA A 57 -2.67 -10.51 -4.91
C ALA A 57 -2.55 -12.04 -4.98
N PRO A 58 -2.75 -12.70 -6.14
CA PRO A 58 -2.60 -14.16 -6.22
C PRO A 58 -1.15 -14.63 -6.22
N LYS A 59 -0.18 -13.73 -6.38
CA LYS A 59 1.23 -14.08 -6.50
C LYS A 59 2.00 -13.97 -5.18
N LEU A 60 1.40 -13.36 -4.16
CA LEU A 60 2.07 -13.06 -2.89
C LEU A 60 1.33 -13.73 -1.74
N ALA A 61 2.09 -14.37 -0.84
CA ALA A 61 1.54 -14.79 0.44
C ALA A 61 1.31 -13.54 1.31
N PRO A 62 0.36 -13.57 2.28
CA PRO A 62 0.08 -12.38 3.10
C PRO A 62 1.31 -11.76 3.75
N ALA A 63 2.22 -12.57 4.29
CA ALA A 63 3.44 -12.06 4.93
C ALA A 63 4.43 -11.44 3.93
N GLU A 64 4.37 -11.85 2.67
CA GLU A 64 5.27 -11.33 1.63
C GLU A 64 4.93 -9.91 1.21
N VAL A 65 3.78 -9.40 1.64
CA VAL A 65 3.32 -8.04 1.37
C VAL A 65 3.98 -7.03 2.32
N LEU A 66 4.50 -7.48 3.46
CA LEU A 66 5.07 -6.59 4.49
C LEU A 66 6.12 -5.59 3.99
N PRO A 67 7.07 -5.97 3.12
CA PRO A 67 8.03 -4.98 2.61
C PRO A 67 7.37 -3.80 1.91
N LEU A 68 6.24 -4.00 1.24
CA LEU A 68 5.49 -2.91 0.62
C LEU A 68 4.81 -2.04 1.67
N LEU A 69 4.28 -2.64 2.73
CA LEU A 69 3.63 -1.89 3.80
C LEU A 69 4.62 -1.03 4.59
N SER A 70 5.86 -1.47 4.70
CA SER A 70 6.92 -0.76 5.43
C SER A 70 7.66 0.27 4.58
N ASP A 71 7.31 0.39 3.31
CA ASP A 71 7.98 1.29 2.38
C ASP A 71 7.60 2.75 2.69
N PRO A 72 8.55 3.69 2.60
CA PRO A 72 8.24 5.11 2.79
C PRO A 72 7.32 5.69 1.72
N ILE A 73 7.22 5.04 0.56
CA ILE A 73 6.34 5.49 -0.52
C ILE A 73 4.88 5.17 -0.17
N HIS A 74 4.05 6.20 -0.14
CA HIS A 74 2.63 6.09 0.21
C HIS A 74 1.90 5.06 -0.67
N GLU A 75 2.10 5.13 -1.98
CA GLU A 75 1.42 4.23 -2.92
C GLU A 75 1.84 2.77 -2.74
N CYS A 76 3.07 2.50 -2.28
CA CYS A 76 3.48 1.14 -1.96
C CYS A 76 2.71 0.59 -0.76
N ARG A 77 2.48 1.42 0.25
CA ARG A 77 1.69 1.02 1.43
C ARG A 77 0.23 0.82 1.05
N LEU A 78 -0.31 1.70 0.20
CA LEU A 78 -1.66 1.54 -0.33
C LEU A 78 -1.79 0.23 -1.11
N LEU A 79 -0.81 -0.07 -1.96
CA LEU A 79 -0.78 -1.33 -2.71
C LEU A 79 -0.83 -2.54 -1.78
N ALA A 80 -0.03 -2.52 -0.71
CA ALA A 80 0.00 -3.58 0.29
C ALA A 80 -1.39 -3.81 0.90
N LEU A 81 -2.03 -2.73 1.32
CA LEU A 81 -3.36 -2.81 1.96
C LEU A 81 -4.42 -3.29 0.98
N LEU A 82 -4.38 -2.84 -0.26
CA LEU A 82 -5.32 -3.29 -1.28
C LEU A 82 -5.11 -4.78 -1.61
N ILE A 83 -3.86 -5.26 -1.63
CA ILE A 83 -3.59 -6.68 -1.81
C ILE A 83 -4.25 -7.49 -0.68
N TRP A 84 -4.05 -7.10 0.57
CA TRP A 84 -4.69 -7.78 1.70
C TRP A 84 -6.21 -7.72 1.63
N THR A 85 -6.77 -6.60 1.21
CA THR A 85 -8.21 -6.45 1.02
C THR A 85 -8.76 -7.45 0.00
N LEU A 86 -7.99 -7.72 -1.06
CA LEU A 86 -8.38 -8.70 -2.08
C LEU A 86 -8.16 -10.14 -1.61
N GLN A 87 -7.13 -10.38 -0.81
CA GLN A 87 -6.83 -11.73 -0.32
C GLN A 87 -7.78 -12.20 0.77
N TYR A 88 -8.19 -11.29 1.65
CA TYR A 88 -8.96 -11.64 2.85
C TYR A 88 -10.25 -12.42 2.55
N PRO A 89 -11.12 -11.97 1.62
CA PRO A 89 -12.37 -12.69 1.34
C PRO A 89 -12.17 -14.10 0.78
N LYS A 90 -11.04 -14.33 0.11
CA LYS A 90 -10.72 -15.61 -0.54
C LYS A 90 -9.88 -16.53 0.34
N ALA A 91 -9.42 -16.02 1.48
CA ALA A 91 -8.52 -16.75 2.37
C ALA A 91 -9.29 -17.73 3.25
N GLY A 92 -8.64 -18.82 3.63
CA GLY A 92 -9.14 -19.70 4.65
C GLY A 92 -9.05 -19.05 6.02
N GLU A 93 -9.66 -19.68 7.04
CA GLU A 93 -9.71 -19.13 8.39
C GLU A 93 -8.33 -18.76 8.93
N LYS A 94 -7.36 -19.65 8.77
CA LYS A 94 -6.00 -19.42 9.25
C LYS A 94 -5.31 -18.26 8.56
N GLU A 95 -5.50 -18.13 7.26
CA GLU A 95 -4.92 -17.02 6.50
C GLU A 95 -5.58 -15.69 6.84
N ARG A 96 -6.90 -15.69 7.08
CA ARG A 96 -7.60 -14.48 7.52
C ARG A 96 -7.08 -13.99 8.85
N GLU A 97 -6.83 -14.91 9.77
CA GLU A 97 -6.24 -14.58 11.07
C GLU A 97 -4.86 -13.98 10.90
N THR A 98 -4.05 -14.53 9.99
CA THR A 98 -2.71 -14.01 9.68
C THR A 98 -2.80 -12.58 9.15
N ILE A 99 -3.67 -12.33 8.17
CA ILE A 99 -3.84 -11.00 7.58
C ILE A 99 -4.29 -10.00 8.65
N PHE A 100 -5.27 -10.37 9.47
CA PHE A 100 -5.79 -9.51 10.52
C PHE A 100 -4.70 -9.17 11.55
N THR A 101 -3.94 -10.16 11.97
CA THR A 101 -2.84 -9.96 12.92
C THR A 101 -1.76 -9.05 12.35
N LEU A 102 -1.37 -9.27 11.10
CA LEU A 102 -0.37 -8.44 10.43
C LEU A 102 -0.86 -6.99 10.28
N TYR A 103 -2.11 -6.81 9.91
CA TYR A 103 -2.70 -5.48 9.80
C TYR A 103 -2.64 -4.74 11.14
N LEU A 104 -3.10 -5.37 12.22
CA LEU A 104 -3.09 -4.76 13.55
C LEU A 104 -1.68 -4.47 14.06
N SER A 105 -0.73 -5.37 13.77
CA SER A 105 0.65 -5.22 14.25
C SER A 105 1.40 -4.11 13.52
N HIS A 106 0.92 -3.67 12.37
CA HIS A 106 1.63 -2.71 11.52
C HIS A 106 0.85 -1.43 11.28
N THR A 107 -0.09 -1.09 12.17
CA THR A 107 -0.90 0.14 12.03
C THR A 107 -0.07 1.40 12.02
N ALA A 108 1.15 1.38 12.57
CA ALA A 108 2.05 2.53 12.55
C ALA A 108 2.43 2.96 11.12
N PHE A 109 2.32 2.05 10.14
CA PHE A 109 2.62 2.34 8.74
C PHE A 109 1.38 2.82 7.97
N ILE A 110 0.22 2.89 8.62
CA ILE A 110 -1.05 3.31 8.02
C ILE A 110 -1.37 4.68 8.63
N ASN A 111 -0.73 5.72 8.08
CA ASN A 111 -0.72 7.04 8.71
C ASN A 111 -1.49 8.10 7.94
N ASN A 112 -2.23 7.72 6.89
CA ASN A 112 -3.03 8.66 6.10
C ASN A 112 -4.47 8.20 6.04
N TRP A 113 -5.40 9.17 5.99
CA TRP A 113 -6.82 8.88 5.99
C TRP A 113 -7.26 7.99 4.82
N ASP A 114 -6.69 8.20 3.62
CA ASP A 114 -7.04 7.37 2.47
C ASP A 114 -6.63 5.91 2.66
N LEU A 115 -5.51 5.65 3.34
CA LEU A 115 -5.08 4.30 3.66
C LEU A 115 -6.06 3.63 4.62
N VAL A 116 -6.48 4.34 5.66
CA VAL A 116 -7.45 3.84 6.63
C VAL A 116 -8.80 3.59 5.97
N ASP A 117 -9.30 4.56 5.21
CA ASP A 117 -10.61 4.47 4.56
C ASP A 117 -10.68 3.32 3.56
N LEU A 118 -9.62 3.11 2.77
CA LEU A 118 -9.59 2.08 1.76
C LEU A 118 -9.33 0.68 2.33
N SER A 119 -8.67 0.58 3.50
CA SER A 119 -8.37 -0.69 4.12
C SER A 119 -9.44 -1.15 5.10
N ALA A 120 -10.22 -0.24 5.62
CA ALA A 120 -11.29 -0.58 6.55
C ALA A 120 -12.45 -1.25 5.83
#